data_92b184088e03bd841e4e72cab99fdec1
#
_entry.id   92b184088e03bd841e4e72cab99fdec1
#
_cell.length_a   1.000
_cell.length_b   1.000
_cell.length_c   1.000
_cell.angle_alpha   90.00
_cell.angle_beta   90.00
_cell.angle_gamma   90.00
#
_symmetry.space_group_name_H-M   'P 1'
#
loop_
_entity.id
_entity.type
_entity.pdbx_description
1 polymer ?
#
loop_
_entity_poly.entity_id
_entity_poly.type
_entity_poly.pdbx_seq_one_letter_code
_entity_poly.pdbx_strand_id
1 'polypeptide(L)'
;MSEYLVPYEDAESEFVEKRSRFISHLWRVESEAEARARIEEMKKKYYDARHNCWCYLLKEGNVVRYSDDGEPQGTAGQPMLNVFQRQEVTNVCCVVTRYFGGILLGAGGLTRAYTQGAKDALTAAGIARMSLWTLWEVPCTYPLFERVKLEIAACGGVVRDVEYGADIVLRAAFPAGGAESFAPRLTELSAGSLEMLPAGEEFLPGPREEAK
;
A
#
# COMPACT_ATOMS: atom_id res chain seq x y z
N MET A 1 -16.42 -1.20 -9.48
CA MET A 1 -15.44 -2.07 -8.75
C MET A 1 -15.75 -2.00 -7.27
N SER A 2 -15.57 -3.09 -6.51
CA SER A 2 -15.73 -3.07 -5.04
C SER A 2 -14.44 -2.57 -4.41
N GLU A 3 -14.53 -1.92 -3.24
CA GLU A 3 -13.39 -1.56 -2.40
C GLU A 3 -12.54 -2.78 -2.04
N TYR A 4 -11.26 -2.57 -1.78
CA TYR A 4 -10.31 -3.63 -1.39
C TYR A 4 -9.13 -3.05 -0.62
N LEU A 5 -8.43 -3.91 0.14
CA LEU A 5 -7.29 -3.49 0.95
C LEU A 5 -5.97 -3.78 0.24
N VAL A 6 -5.03 -2.84 0.38
CA VAL A 6 -3.67 -2.93 -0.15
C VAL A 6 -2.67 -2.51 0.94
N PRO A 7 -1.37 -2.85 0.83
CA PRO A 7 -0.36 -2.19 1.65
C PRO A 7 -0.39 -0.67 1.43
N TYR A 8 -0.29 0.09 2.53
CA TYR A 8 -0.26 1.55 2.45
C TYR A 8 1.05 2.07 1.87
N GLU A 9 2.18 1.51 2.35
CA GLU A 9 3.53 1.84 1.88
C GLU A 9 4.43 0.60 1.82
N ASP A 10 5.59 0.73 1.17
CA ASP A 10 6.62 -0.30 1.17
C ASP A 10 7.25 -0.37 2.57
N ALA A 11 7.58 -1.58 3.04
CA ALA A 11 8.12 -1.75 4.38
C ALA A 11 9.17 -2.86 4.46
N GLU A 12 10.02 -2.71 5.47
CA GLU A 12 11.01 -3.71 5.87
C GLU A 12 10.88 -3.98 7.37
N SER A 13 11.06 -5.25 7.76
CA SER A 13 11.16 -5.65 9.16
C SER A 13 12.19 -6.75 9.33
N GLU A 14 12.73 -6.85 10.53
CA GLU A 14 13.76 -7.85 10.83
C GLU A 14 13.60 -8.38 12.27
N PHE A 15 13.83 -9.67 12.44
CA PHE A 15 13.93 -10.28 13.77
C PHE A 15 14.87 -11.48 13.75
N VAL A 16 15.22 -11.95 14.95
CA VAL A 16 16.09 -13.13 15.15
C VAL A 16 15.34 -14.17 15.97
N GLU A 17 15.28 -15.41 15.47
CA GLU A 17 14.72 -16.58 16.16
C GLU A 17 15.73 -17.71 16.18
N LYS A 18 16.11 -18.19 17.36
CA LYS A 18 17.13 -19.23 17.56
C LYS A 18 18.40 -18.98 16.72
N ARG A 19 18.93 -17.78 16.77
CA ARG A 19 20.08 -17.27 16.00
C ARG A 19 19.87 -17.20 14.47
N SER A 20 18.75 -17.66 13.92
CA SER A 20 18.41 -17.41 12.53
C SER A 20 17.89 -16.00 12.39
N ARG A 21 18.38 -15.26 11.40
CA ARG A 21 17.96 -13.89 11.08
C ARG A 21 16.95 -13.96 9.96
N PHE A 22 15.81 -13.30 10.16
CA PHE A 22 14.72 -13.17 9.19
C PHE A 22 14.57 -11.70 8.82
N ILE A 23 14.69 -11.39 7.52
CA ILE A 23 14.54 -10.04 6.97
C ILE A 23 13.35 -10.09 6.02
N SER A 24 12.34 -9.30 6.31
CA SER A 24 11.09 -9.27 5.56
C SER A 24 10.98 -7.97 4.79
N HIS A 25 10.68 -8.06 3.51
CA HIS A 25 10.36 -6.91 2.65
C HIS A 25 8.95 -7.08 2.11
N LEU A 26 8.21 -5.98 2.05
CA LEU A 26 6.84 -5.95 1.57
C LEU A 26 6.65 -4.75 0.65
N TRP A 27 5.98 -4.96 -0.47
CA TRP A 27 5.67 -3.92 -1.45
C TRP A 27 4.22 -4.02 -1.89
N ARG A 28 3.64 -2.87 -2.20
CA ARG A 28 2.47 -2.82 -3.05
C ARG A 28 2.90 -3.04 -4.50
N VAL A 29 2.19 -3.93 -5.20
CA VAL A 29 2.45 -4.27 -6.61
C VAL A 29 1.13 -4.40 -7.37
N GLU A 30 1.12 -3.98 -8.63
CA GLU A 30 -0.10 -4.01 -9.45
C GLU A 30 -0.03 -5.12 -10.53
N SER A 31 1.13 -5.75 -10.74
CA SER A 31 1.31 -6.78 -11.77
C SER A 31 2.26 -7.91 -11.33
N GLU A 32 2.14 -9.07 -12.00
CA GLU A 32 3.10 -10.17 -11.83
C GLU A 32 4.54 -9.75 -12.23
N ALA A 33 4.68 -8.87 -13.19
CA ALA A 33 5.98 -8.38 -13.63
C ALA A 33 6.68 -7.59 -12.52
N GLU A 34 5.96 -6.70 -11.85
CA GLU A 34 6.46 -5.95 -10.68
C GLU A 34 6.80 -6.89 -9.54
N ALA A 35 5.91 -7.82 -9.16
CA ALA A 35 6.17 -8.77 -8.09
C ALA A 35 7.43 -9.59 -8.36
N ARG A 36 7.60 -10.10 -9.58
CA ARG A 36 8.81 -10.85 -9.99
C ARG A 36 10.06 -9.98 -9.95
N ALA A 37 9.98 -8.72 -10.36
CA ALA A 37 11.11 -7.80 -10.30
C ALA A 37 11.58 -7.59 -8.85
N ARG A 38 10.66 -7.41 -7.88
CA ARG A 38 10.98 -7.30 -6.46
C ARG A 38 11.60 -8.58 -5.89
N ILE A 39 11.08 -9.74 -6.26
CA ILE A 39 11.65 -11.04 -5.86
C ILE A 39 13.09 -11.18 -6.37
N GLU A 40 13.35 -10.91 -7.64
CA GLU A 40 14.68 -11.00 -8.22
C GLU A 40 15.65 -9.95 -7.65
N GLU A 41 15.18 -8.76 -7.30
CA GLU A 41 15.94 -7.75 -6.58
C GLU A 41 16.44 -8.29 -5.23
N MET A 42 15.55 -8.92 -4.46
CA MET A 42 15.92 -9.49 -3.15
C MET A 42 16.86 -10.69 -3.27
N LYS A 43 16.65 -11.55 -4.24
CA LYS A 43 17.59 -12.66 -4.51
C LYS A 43 18.99 -12.15 -4.86
N LYS A 44 19.10 -11.03 -5.59
CA LYS A 44 20.39 -10.39 -5.88
C LYS A 44 20.99 -9.70 -4.66
N LYS A 45 20.16 -8.98 -3.89
CA LYS A 45 20.58 -8.27 -2.67
C LYS A 45 21.10 -9.23 -1.61
N TYR A 46 20.42 -10.37 -1.43
CA TYR A 46 20.73 -11.40 -0.43
C TYR A 46 21.18 -12.71 -1.09
N TYR A 47 22.08 -12.60 -2.06
CA TYR A 47 22.56 -13.74 -2.86
C TYR A 47 23.29 -14.84 -2.02
N ASP A 48 23.78 -14.47 -0.85
CA ASP A 48 24.45 -15.33 0.12
C ASP A 48 23.49 -16.00 1.12
N ALA A 49 22.22 -15.59 1.13
CA ALA A 49 21.19 -16.27 1.90
C ALA A 49 20.75 -17.55 1.21
N ARG A 50 20.45 -18.59 2.01
CA ARG A 50 19.99 -19.89 1.46
C ARG A 50 18.54 -19.84 0.97
N HIS A 51 17.70 -18.98 1.58
CA HIS A 51 16.27 -18.95 1.36
C HIS A 51 15.78 -17.53 1.26
N ASN A 52 15.17 -17.20 0.13
CA ASN A 52 14.42 -15.97 -0.13
C ASN A 52 12.97 -16.40 -0.45
N CYS A 53 12.24 -16.78 0.58
CA CYS A 53 10.87 -17.26 0.44
C CYS A 53 9.95 -16.09 0.13
N TRP A 54 8.97 -16.31 -0.75
CA TRP A 54 8.13 -15.21 -1.21
C TRP A 54 6.68 -15.62 -1.45
N CYS A 55 5.79 -14.64 -1.42
CA CYS A 55 4.43 -14.75 -1.93
C CYS A 55 3.96 -13.43 -2.52
N TYR A 56 3.00 -13.49 -3.44
CA TYR A 56 2.27 -12.33 -3.91
C TYR A 56 0.82 -12.67 -4.24
N LEU A 57 -0.03 -11.65 -4.04
CA LEU A 57 -1.45 -11.67 -4.37
C LEU A 57 -1.76 -10.45 -5.22
N LEU A 58 -2.50 -10.65 -6.32
CA LEU A 58 -2.97 -9.57 -7.17
C LEU A 58 -4.49 -9.65 -7.29
N LYS A 59 -5.15 -8.51 -7.21
CA LYS A 59 -6.60 -8.41 -7.37
C LYS A 59 -7.01 -8.71 -8.81
N GLU A 60 -6.29 -8.13 -9.78
CA GLU A 60 -6.54 -8.40 -11.19
C GLU A 60 -6.19 -9.86 -11.50
N GLY A 61 -7.11 -10.57 -12.14
CA GLY A 61 -6.97 -11.99 -12.46
C GLY A 61 -6.98 -12.91 -11.23
N ASN A 62 -7.19 -12.41 -10.02
CA ASN A 62 -7.16 -13.17 -8.77
C ASN A 62 -5.91 -14.07 -8.64
N VAL A 63 -4.75 -13.50 -8.96
CA VAL A 63 -3.49 -14.23 -9.03
C VAL A 63 -2.92 -14.44 -7.63
N VAL A 64 -2.56 -15.68 -7.33
CA VAL A 64 -1.91 -16.07 -6.07
C VAL A 64 -0.72 -16.96 -6.39
N ARG A 65 0.47 -16.58 -5.91
CA ARG A 65 1.70 -17.36 -6.08
C ARG A 65 2.55 -17.30 -4.81
N TYR A 66 3.30 -18.36 -4.57
CA TYR A 66 4.26 -18.43 -3.45
C TYR A 66 5.38 -19.43 -3.74
N SER A 67 6.44 -19.36 -2.97
CA SER A 67 7.57 -20.30 -3.00
C SER A 67 8.20 -20.43 -1.62
N ASP A 68 8.54 -21.66 -1.27
CA ASP A 68 9.34 -21.97 -0.08
C ASP A 68 10.85 -21.80 -0.32
N ASP A 69 11.27 -21.57 -1.57
CA ASP A 69 12.68 -21.32 -1.98
C ASP A 69 13.70 -22.22 -1.26
N GLY A 70 13.47 -23.53 -1.26
CA GLY A 70 14.34 -24.54 -0.64
C GLY A 70 14.13 -24.78 0.86
N GLU A 71 13.24 -24.08 1.54
CA GLU A 71 12.74 -24.51 2.85
C GLU A 71 11.87 -25.77 2.71
N PRO A 72 11.62 -26.53 3.78
CA PRO A 72 10.70 -27.66 3.72
C PRO A 72 9.32 -27.25 3.21
N GLN A 73 8.74 -28.05 2.34
CA GLN A 73 7.48 -27.75 1.66
C GLN A 73 6.37 -27.30 2.63
N GLY A 74 5.75 -26.17 2.33
CA GLY A 74 4.64 -25.61 3.09
C GLY A 74 5.02 -24.92 4.40
N THR A 75 6.32 -24.70 4.66
CA THR A 75 6.77 -24.07 5.92
C THR A 75 7.05 -22.58 5.82
N ALA A 76 7.07 -22.02 4.62
CA ALA A 76 7.41 -20.61 4.39
C ALA A 76 6.38 -19.86 3.53
N GLY A 77 6.34 -20.11 2.23
CA GLY A 77 5.54 -19.33 1.28
C GLY A 77 4.04 -19.37 1.57
N GLN A 78 3.48 -20.55 1.82
CA GLN A 78 2.06 -20.69 2.16
C GLN A 78 1.69 -20.04 3.51
N PRO A 79 2.44 -20.19 4.60
CA PRO A 79 2.23 -19.46 5.86
C PRO A 79 2.25 -17.93 5.69
N MET A 80 3.17 -17.39 4.89
CA MET A 80 3.22 -15.96 4.57
C MET A 80 1.96 -15.52 3.80
N LEU A 81 1.59 -16.25 2.77
CA LEU A 81 0.39 -16.02 1.97
C LEU A 81 -0.87 -15.95 2.83
N ASN A 82 -1.02 -16.89 3.77
CA ASN A 82 -2.17 -16.94 4.67
C ASN A 82 -2.34 -15.68 5.54
N VAL A 83 -1.25 -14.94 5.83
CA VAL A 83 -1.31 -13.67 6.56
C VAL A 83 -2.13 -12.66 5.75
N PHE A 84 -1.77 -12.47 4.49
CA PHE A 84 -2.43 -11.49 3.62
C PHE A 84 -3.87 -11.88 3.29
N GLN A 85 -4.13 -13.17 3.05
CA GLN A 85 -5.48 -13.67 2.79
C GLN A 85 -6.42 -13.45 3.99
N ARG A 86 -5.96 -13.69 5.22
CA ARG A 86 -6.76 -13.47 6.45
C ARG A 86 -7.04 -12.00 6.72
N GLN A 87 -6.15 -11.12 6.29
CA GLN A 87 -6.30 -9.66 6.39
C GLN A 87 -7.05 -9.08 5.18
N GLU A 88 -7.42 -9.93 4.20
CA GLU A 88 -8.07 -9.53 2.93
C GLU A 88 -7.25 -8.51 2.13
N VAL A 89 -5.92 -8.51 2.32
CA VAL A 89 -4.99 -7.63 1.61
C VAL A 89 -4.58 -8.26 0.28
N THR A 90 -4.67 -7.49 -0.78
CA THR A 90 -4.27 -7.87 -2.14
C THR A 90 -3.29 -6.84 -2.71
N ASN A 91 -2.84 -7.04 -3.97
CA ASN A 91 -1.83 -6.19 -4.60
C ASN A 91 -0.57 -6.07 -3.74
N VAL A 92 -0.12 -7.19 -3.18
CA VAL A 92 1.00 -7.30 -2.25
C VAL A 92 2.02 -8.32 -2.73
N CYS A 93 3.29 -7.97 -2.62
CA CYS A 93 4.43 -8.89 -2.74
C CYS A 93 5.22 -8.85 -1.44
N CYS A 94 5.53 -10.02 -0.89
CA CYS A 94 6.34 -10.16 0.32
C CYS A 94 7.46 -11.15 0.08
N VAL A 95 8.68 -10.79 0.48
CA VAL A 95 9.85 -11.66 0.48
C VAL A 95 10.41 -11.71 1.90
N VAL A 96 10.63 -12.93 2.41
CA VAL A 96 11.30 -13.14 3.68
C VAL A 96 12.61 -13.92 3.42
N THR A 97 13.70 -13.23 3.66
CA THR A 97 15.07 -13.77 3.54
C THR A 97 15.51 -14.35 4.86
N ARG A 98 16.05 -15.57 4.86
CA ARG A 98 16.55 -16.22 6.06
C ARG A 98 18.03 -16.52 5.98
N TYR A 99 18.75 -16.11 7.03
CA TYR A 99 20.11 -16.59 7.35
C TYR A 99 20.06 -17.60 8.49
N PHE A 100 20.54 -18.80 8.25
CA PHE A 100 20.51 -19.87 9.25
C PHE A 100 21.52 -19.62 10.37
N GLY A 101 21.06 -19.69 11.61
CA GLY A 101 21.87 -19.43 12.82
C GLY A 101 22.49 -20.67 13.48
N GLY A 102 22.53 -21.82 12.80
CA GLY A 102 23.11 -23.05 13.34
C GLY A 102 22.18 -23.88 14.23
N ILE A 103 20.98 -23.38 14.59
CA ILE A 103 19.98 -24.06 15.40
C ILE A 103 18.73 -24.34 14.56
N LEU A 104 18.34 -25.62 14.47
CA LEU A 104 17.14 -26.00 13.73
C LEU A 104 15.86 -25.49 14.43
N LEU A 105 14.97 -24.90 13.64
CA LEU A 105 13.65 -24.45 14.13
C LEU A 105 12.61 -25.58 14.10
N GLY A 106 12.80 -26.55 13.20
CA GLY A 106 11.80 -27.55 12.84
C GLY A 106 10.64 -26.95 12.03
N ALA A 107 9.80 -27.79 11.42
CA ALA A 107 8.72 -27.35 10.54
C ALA A 107 7.78 -26.33 11.21
N GLY A 108 7.31 -26.63 12.41
CA GLY A 108 6.42 -25.73 13.17
C GLY A 108 7.10 -24.40 13.58
N GLY A 109 8.41 -24.41 13.84
CA GLY A 109 9.20 -23.22 14.13
C GLY A 109 9.35 -22.33 12.88
N LEU A 110 9.65 -22.94 11.73
CA LEU A 110 9.72 -22.24 10.44
C LEU A 110 8.39 -21.59 10.09
N THR A 111 7.29 -22.34 10.15
CA THR A 111 5.94 -21.81 9.88
C THR A 111 5.64 -20.59 10.73
N ARG A 112 5.93 -20.63 12.04
CA ARG A 112 5.72 -19.46 12.92
C ARG A 112 6.62 -18.29 12.55
N ALA A 113 7.91 -18.55 12.26
CA ALA A 113 8.86 -17.48 11.91
C ALA A 113 8.50 -16.78 10.60
N TYR A 114 8.15 -17.50 9.54
CA TYR A 114 7.73 -16.92 8.27
C TYR A 114 6.39 -16.18 8.39
N THR A 115 5.43 -16.72 9.15
CA THR A 115 4.19 -16.01 9.49
C THR A 115 4.47 -14.70 10.23
N GLN A 116 5.37 -14.73 11.21
CA GLN A 116 5.76 -13.53 11.97
C GLN A 116 6.39 -12.48 11.07
N GLY A 117 7.36 -12.88 10.21
CA GLY A 117 8.00 -11.96 9.28
C GLY A 117 7.02 -11.25 8.34
N ALA A 118 6.08 -12.00 7.76
CA ALA A 118 5.03 -11.43 6.92
C ALA A 118 4.11 -10.48 7.70
N LYS A 119 3.76 -10.83 8.94
CA LYS A 119 2.94 -10.02 9.84
C LYS A 119 3.62 -8.71 10.23
N ASP A 120 4.89 -8.78 10.62
CA ASP A 120 5.68 -7.61 11.02
C ASP A 120 5.85 -6.64 9.86
N ALA A 121 6.14 -7.17 8.66
CA ALA A 121 6.24 -6.34 7.46
C ALA A 121 4.89 -5.66 7.11
N LEU A 122 3.76 -6.37 7.22
CA LEU A 122 2.44 -5.78 6.98
C LEU A 122 2.07 -4.75 8.05
N THR A 123 2.42 -5.01 9.31
CA THR A 123 2.20 -4.05 10.40
C THR A 123 3.02 -2.77 10.18
N ALA A 124 4.27 -2.90 9.75
CA ALA A 124 5.13 -1.77 9.42
C ALA A 124 4.57 -0.97 8.22
N ALA A 125 4.13 -1.67 7.16
CA ALA A 125 3.54 -1.04 5.99
C ALA A 125 2.21 -0.31 6.29
N GLY A 126 1.42 -0.84 7.22
CA GLY A 126 0.02 -0.48 7.36
C GLY A 126 -0.80 -0.93 6.15
N ILE A 127 -2.08 -0.66 6.19
CA ILE A 127 -3.00 -0.95 5.08
C ILE A 127 -3.74 0.30 4.64
N ALA A 128 -4.20 0.31 3.40
CA ALA A 128 -5.09 1.35 2.87
C ALA A 128 -6.27 0.69 2.17
N ARG A 129 -7.42 1.33 2.29
CA ARG A 129 -8.62 0.94 1.55
C ARG A 129 -8.63 1.65 0.20
N MET A 130 -8.56 0.89 -0.86
CA MET A 130 -8.78 1.38 -2.22
C MET A 130 -10.27 1.60 -2.43
N SER A 131 -10.66 2.83 -2.70
CA SER A 131 -12.04 3.23 -2.96
C SER A 131 -12.12 4.18 -4.16
N LEU A 132 -13.33 4.37 -4.68
CA LEU A 132 -13.57 5.31 -5.77
C LEU A 132 -13.57 6.74 -5.22
N TRP A 133 -12.72 7.59 -5.80
CA TRP A 133 -12.62 9.01 -5.49
C TRP A 133 -13.08 9.81 -6.70
N THR A 134 -13.74 10.93 -6.45
CA THR A 134 -14.11 11.90 -7.50
C THR A 134 -12.98 12.90 -7.68
N LEU A 135 -12.65 13.19 -8.95
CA LEU A 135 -11.60 14.16 -9.32
C LEU A 135 -12.26 15.47 -9.73
N TRP A 136 -11.69 16.60 -9.27
CA TRP A 136 -12.20 17.91 -9.48
C TRP A 136 -11.10 18.91 -9.83
N GLU A 137 -11.39 19.81 -10.78
CA GLU A 137 -10.59 21.00 -11.00
C GLU A 137 -11.18 22.15 -10.18
N VAL A 138 -10.33 22.75 -9.36
CA VAL A 138 -10.71 23.86 -8.46
C VAL A 138 -9.88 25.08 -8.86
N PRO A 139 -10.41 25.94 -9.75
CA PRO A 139 -9.74 27.19 -10.05
C PRO A 139 -9.76 28.10 -8.83
N CYS A 140 -8.66 28.79 -8.56
CA CYS A 140 -8.60 29.78 -7.49
C CYS A 140 -7.58 30.88 -7.77
N THR A 141 -7.75 32.02 -7.11
CA THR A 141 -6.80 33.12 -7.17
C THR A 141 -5.63 32.88 -6.20
N TYR A 142 -4.46 33.47 -6.46
CA TYR A 142 -3.30 33.38 -5.59
C TYR A 142 -3.57 33.69 -4.11
N PRO A 143 -4.36 34.76 -3.75
CA PRO A 143 -4.66 35.06 -2.36
C PRO A 143 -5.50 33.98 -1.64
N LEU A 144 -6.28 33.17 -2.37
CA LEU A 144 -7.14 32.12 -1.80
C LEU A 144 -6.49 30.73 -1.79
N PHE A 145 -5.37 30.56 -2.49
CA PHE A 145 -4.73 29.27 -2.74
C PHE A 145 -4.52 28.43 -1.47
N GLU A 146 -3.84 28.96 -0.46
CA GLU A 146 -3.55 28.21 0.77
C GLU A 146 -4.84 27.89 1.56
N ARG A 147 -5.83 28.79 1.56
CA ARG A 147 -7.11 28.55 2.22
C ARG A 147 -7.91 27.47 1.51
N VAL A 148 -7.95 27.48 0.18
CA VAL A 148 -8.62 26.42 -0.63
C VAL A 148 -7.99 25.06 -0.34
N LYS A 149 -6.66 24.95 -0.27
CA LYS A 149 -5.98 23.70 0.11
C LYS A 149 -6.38 23.18 1.49
N LEU A 150 -6.49 24.09 2.47
CA LEU A 150 -6.91 23.72 3.82
C LEU A 150 -8.36 23.22 3.84
N GLU A 151 -9.27 23.85 3.09
CA GLU A 151 -10.65 23.40 3.01
C GLU A 151 -10.79 22.05 2.26
N ILE A 152 -10.01 21.81 1.21
CA ILE A 152 -9.92 20.50 0.55
C ILE A 152 -9.53 19.43 1.58
N ALA A 153 -8.46 19.65 2.33
CA ALA A 153 -7.99 18.71 3.34
C ALA A 153 -9.02 18.51 4.48
N ALA A 154 -9.70 19.58 4.91
CA ALA A 154 -10.75 19.52 5.94
C ALA A 154 -11.97 18.68 5.51
N CYS A 155 -12.20 18.54 4.20
CA CYS A 155 -13.23 17.67 3.63
C CYS A 155 -12.71 16.25 3.27
N GLY A 156 -11.52 15.87 3.76
CA GLY A 156 -10.88 14.59 3.48
C GLY A 156 -10.32 14.48 2.06
N GLY A 157 -10.30 15.57 1.30
CA GLY A 157 -9.73 15.61 -0.03
C GLY A 157 -8.21 15.76 -0.03
N VAL A 158 -7.59 15.42 -1.15
CA VAL A 158 -6.16 15.57 -1.39
C VAL A 158 -5.90 16.35 -2.68
N VAL A 159 -4.94 17.27 -2.64
CA VAL A 159 -4.47 17.97 -3.85
C VAL A 159 -3.47 17.06 -4.55
N ARG A 160 -3.77 16.70 -5.79
CA ARG A 160 -2.96 15.79 -6.63
C ARG A 160 -1.95 16.56 -7.48
N ASP A 161 -2.36 17.71 -7.97
CA ASP A 161 -1.55 18.54 -8.85
C ASP A 161 -1.98 20.01 -8.74
N VAL A 162 -1.09 20.92 -9.11
CA VAL A 162 -1.34 22.37 -9.14
C VAL A 162 -0.77 22.95 -10.40
N GLU A 163 -1.62 23.54 -11.22
CA GLU A 163 -1.24 24.28 -12.41
C GLU A 163 -1.21 25.80 -12.11
N TYR A 164 -0.07 26.44 -12.36
CA TYR A 164 0.14 27.85 -12.13
C TYR A 164 0.05 28.63 -13.44
N GLY A 165 -0.86 29.57 -13.51
CA GLY A 165 -1.09 30.44 -14.67
C GLY A 165 -1.47 31.86 -14.24
N ALA A 166 -2.32 32.54 -15.02
CA ALA A 166 -2.93 33.79 -14.59
C ALA A 166 -3.75 33.61 -13.30
N ASP A 167 -4.46 32.50 -13.23
CA ASP A 167 -5.04 31.93 -12.03
C ASP A 167 -4.41 30.56 -11.74
N ILE A 168 -4.67 30.02 -10.57
CA ILE A 168 -4.20 28.67 -10.16
C ILE A 168 -5.35 27.67 -10.37
N VAL A 169 -5.04 26.48 -10.89
CA VAL A 169 -5.99 25.36 -10.93
C VAL A 169 -5.44 24.22 -10.07
N LEU A 170 -6.17 23.88 -9.00
CA LEU A 170 -5.85 22.69 -8.20
C LEU A 170 -6.63 21.50 -8.76
N ARG A 171 -5.93 20.39 -8.98
CA ARG A 171 -6.55 19.09 -9.24
C ARG A 171 -6.70 18.36 -7.93
N ALA A 172 -7.93 18.29 -7.41
CA ALA A 172 -8.26 17.68 -6.14
C ALA A 172 -8.98 16.36 -6.33
N ALA A 173 -8.73 15.40 -5.46
CA ALA A 173 -9.48 14.17 -5.34
C ALA A 173 -10.21 14.14 -4.01
N PHE A 174 -11.47 13.72 -4.01
CA PHE A 174 -12.30 13.60 -2.81
C PHE A 174 -12.85 12.20 -2.66
N PRO A 175 -12.87 11.65 -1.44
CA PRO A 175 -13.60 10.42 -1.13
C PRO A 175 -15.12 10.69 -1.24
N ALA A 176 -15.92 9.63 -1.16
CA ALA A 176 -17.38 9.74 -1.20
C ALA A 176 -17.90 10.78 -0.18
N GLY A 177 -18.73 11.72 -0.62
CA GLY A 177 -19.29 12.81 0.19
C GLY A 177 -18.33 13.98 0.46
N GLY A 178 -17.07 13.87 0.11
CA GLY A 178 -16.07 14.93 0.35
C GLY A 178 -16.30 16.15 -0.53
N ALA A 179 -16.55 15.95 -1.81
CA ALA A 179 -16.82 17.03 -2.77
C ALA A 179 -18.10 17.81 -2.43
N GLU A 180 -19.16 17.11 -2.03
CA GLU A 180 -20.42 17.70 -1.59
C GLU A 180 -20.24 18.55 -0.32
N SER A 181 -19.33 18.13 0.57
CA SER A 181 -18.97 18.87 1.78
C SER A 181 -18.08 20.09 1.48
N PHE A 182 -17.25 20.00 0.44
CA PHE A 182 -16.32 21.07 0.05
C PHE A 182 -17.00 22.19 -0.75
N ALA A 183 -17.95 21.88 -1.64
CA ALA A 183 -18.59 22.85 -2.52
C ALA A 183 -19.18 24.08 -1.78
N PRO A 184 -19.97 23.94 -0.70
CA PRO A 184 -20.48 25.10 0.02
C PRO A 184 -19.37 25.91 0.71
N ARG A 185 -18.30 25.28 1.18
CA ARG A 185 -17.15 25.97 1.78
C ARG A 185 -16.38 26.80 0.76
N LEU A 186 -16.20 26.26 -0.46
CA LEU A 186 -15.60 27.01 -1.56
C LEU A 186 -16.45 28.24 -1.93
N THR A 187 -17.76 28.08 -1.98
CA THR A 187 -18.70 29.18 -2.24
C THR A 187 -18.59 30.27 -1.17
N GLU A 188 -18.59 29.92 0.10
CA GLU A 188 -18.42 30.86 1.22
C GLU A 188 -17.07 31.58 1.17
N LEU A 189 -15.97 30.79 1.00
CA LEU A 189 -14.61 31.30 0.94
C LEU A 189 -14.40 32.33 -0.18
N SER A 190 -15.03 32.11 -1.32
CA SER A 190 -14.86 32.92 -2.52
C SER A 190 -15.97 33.96 -2.72
N ALA A 191 -16.94 34.07 -1.80
CA ALA A 191 -18.16 34.85 -1.96
C ALA A 191 -18.88 34.50 -3.28
N GLY A 192 -18.87 33.21 -3.66
CA GLY A 192 -19.53 32.70 -4.86
C GLY A 192 -18.81 32.95 -6.19
N SER A 193 -17.55 33.43 -6.14
CA SER A 193 -16.78 33.73 -7.37
C SER A 193 -16.03 32.51 -7.94
N LEU A 194 -15.86 31.41 -7.18
CA LEU A 194 -15.19 30.19 -7.62
C LEU A 194 -16.16 29.02 -7.68
N GLU A 195 -16.01 28.23 -8.71
CA GLU A 195 -16.77 26.99 -8.92
C GLU A 195 -15.81 25.87 -9.28
N MET A 196 -16.01 24.69 -8.70
CA MET A 196 -15.23 23.51 -9.03
C MET A 196 -15.87 22.73 -10.19
N LEU A 197 -15.06 22.14 -11.04
CA LEU A 197 -15.50 21.41 -12.23
C LEU A 197 -15.15 19.92 -12.08
N PRO A 198 -16.08 18.99 -12.43
CA PRO A 198 -15.79 17.56 -12.38
C PRO A 198 -14.72 17.18 -13.41
N ALA A 199 -13.73 16.38 -12.99
CA ALA A 199 -12.62 15.95 -13.83
C ALA A 199 -12.53 14.42 -13.96
N GLY A 200 -13.49 13.67 -13.40
CA GLY A 200 -13.57 12.21 -13.51
C GLY A 200 -13.57 11.49 -12.18
N GLU A 201 -13.21 10.22 -12.22
CA GLU A 201 -13.15 9.33 -11.06
C GLU A 201 -11.93 8.42 -11.15
N GLU A 202 -11.35 8.06 -10.02
CA GLU A 202 -10.19 7.18 -9.93
C GLU A 202 -10.24 6.35 -8.64
N PHE A 203 -9.74 5.09 -8.71
CA PHE A 203 -9.53 4.28 -7.51
C PHE A 203 -8.24 4.71 -6.83
N LEU A 204 -8.35 5.28 -5.62
CA LEU A 204 -7.23 5.78 -4.85
C LEU A 204 -7.17 5.13 -3.46
N PRO A 205 -5.97 5.03 -2.87
CA PRO A 205 -5.82 4.59 -1.49
C PRO A 205 -6.35 5.68 -0.54
N GLY A 206 -7.14 5.24 0.42
CA GLY A 206 -7.53 6.05 1.57
C GLY A 206 -6.36 6.28 2.55
N PRO A 207 -6.64 6.86 3.71
CA PRO A 207 -5.64 7.05 4.75
C PRO A 207 -5.10 5.71 5.27
N ARG A 208 -3.93 5.77 5.93
CA ARG A 208 -3.32 4.62 6.57
C ARG A 208 -4.21 4.08 7.69
N GLU A 209 -4.49 2.78 7.63
CA GLU A 209 -5.14 2.01 8.68
C GLU A 209 -4.12 1.02 9.29
N GLU A 210 -4.34 0.59 10.54
CA GLU A 210 -3.53 -0.47 11.13
C GLU A 210 -3.96 -1.85 10.61
N ALA A 211 -3.00 -2.72 10.33
CA ALA A 211 -3.27 -4.13 10.06
C ALA A 211 -3.79 -4.81 11.34
N LYS A 212 -4.79 -5.66 11.22
CA LYS A 212 -5.46 -6.34 12.35
C LYS A 212 -4.66 -7.53 12.89
#